data_31c8c1a6a695c133d99dfe456ee47379
#
_entry.id   31c8c1a6a695c133d99dfe456ee47379
#
_cell.length_a   1.000
_cell.length_b   1.000
_cell.length_c   1.000
_cell.angle_alpha   90.00
_cell.angle_beta   90.00
_cell.angle_gamma   90.00
#
_symmetry.space_group_name_H-M   'P 1'
#
loop_
_entity.id
_entity.type
_entity.pdbx_description
1 polymer ?
#
loop_
_entity_poly.entity_id
_entity_poly.type
_entity_poly.pdbx_seq_one_letter_code
_entity_poly.pdbx_strand_id
1 'polypeptide(L)'
;EICACLVGSEMCIRDRQINDAEEKIADIQNGEWYVLDRGSTLSLVTLEQYADRMAAIARVFPVFFFLVAALVASTTMTRMVDENRLQMGTLKALGYSNTSIAGKYLLYGIAASVLGSIVGIAVGFVVFPTIFWYAYRTMMFSLPTFTLHFYPGLALGSMALSAAVIGLATLQACRASLKEKSAALLLPRAPAAGKRILLEYLTPLWKRMSFSQKTTARNLFRYKKRFFMTVFGIGGCMALMLVGYGVRDSVYEIADIQYEEIQLYDGHIFYKDDVTKTEKKELKEYLKTDSDIQSYMEADMRSVTASGAVSYTHLRAHETCADL
;
A
#
# COMPACT_ATOMS: atom_id res chain seq x y z
N GLU A 1 4.64 -89.82 16.92
CA GLU A 1 4.11 -89.13 15.72
C GLU A 1 3.44 -87.77 16.08
N ILE A 2 2.92 -87.59 17.28
CA ILE A 2 2.23 -86.31 17.69
C ILE A 2 3.23 -85.16 17.98
N CYS A 3 4.43 -85.46 18.43
CA CYS A 3 5.46 -84.45 18.69
C CYS A 3 6.05 -83.82 17.43
N ALA A 4 6.13 -84.53 16.31
CA ALA A 4 6.68 -84.01 15.05
C ALA A 4 5.70 -83.01 14.36
N CYS A 5 4.41 -83.22 14.53
CA CYS A 5 3.42 -82.32 14.00
C CYS A 5 3.31 -80.94 14.78
N LEU A 6 3.57 -80.98 16.09
CA LEU A 6 3.57 -79.76 16.93
C LEU A 6 4.76 -78.86 16.65
N VAL A 7 5.96 -79.47 16.50
CA VAL A 7 7.21 -78.76 16.15
C VAL A 7 7.09 -78.16 14.74
N GLY A 8 6.49 -78.81 13.77
CA GLY A 8 6.28 -78.28 12.44
C GLY A 8 5.27 -77.12 12.41
N SER A 9 4.23 -77.19 13.23
CA SER A 9 3.23 -76.09 13.29
C SER A 9 3.78 -74.83 13.98
N GLU A 10 4.57 -75.00 15.05
CA GLU A 10 5.26 -73.87 15.69
C GLU A 10 6.28 -73.20 14.79
N MET A 11 7.03 -74.03 14.01
CA MET A 11 8.00 -73.54 13.04
C MET A 11 7.33 -72.76 11.91
N CYS A 12 6.19 -73.21 11.37
CA CYS A 12 5.38 -72.53 10.36
C CYS A 12 4.78 -71.22 10.90
N ILE A 13 4.37 -71.16 12.16
CA ILE A 13 3.85 -69.96 12.79
C ILE A 13 4.99 -68.93 12.96
N ARG A 14 6.16 -69.39 13.37
CA ARG A 14 7.36 -68.55 13.52
C ARG A 14 7.86 -67.98 12.18
N ASP A 15 7.92 -68.82 11.16
CA ASP A 15 8.30 -68.37 9.81
C ASP A 15 7.30 -67.35 9.25
N ARG A 16 6.00 -67.54 9.51
CA ARG A 16 5.00 -66.56 9.12
C ARG A 16 5.15 -65.27 9.88
N GLN A 17 5.43 -65.29 11.18
CA GLN A 17 5.71 -64.07 11.97
C GLN A 17 6.99 -63.38 11.54
N ILE A 18 7.99 -64.08 11.11
CA ILE A 18 9.24 -63.49 10.57
C ILE A 18 8.97 -62.84 9.22
N ASN A 19 8.28 -63.52 8.32
CA ASN A 19 7.89 -62.93 7.01
C ASN A 19 7.02 -61.70 7.18
N ASP A 20 6.01 -61.75 8.07
CA ASP A 20 5.17 -60.58 8.38
C ASP A 20 5.99 -59.40 8.98
N ALA A 21 7.03 -59.71 9.75
CA ALA A 21 7.93 -58.69 10.30
C ALA A 21 8.88 -58.12 9.25
N GLU A 22 9.39 -58.99 8.36
CA GLU A 22 10.24 -58.55 7.23
C GLU A 22 9.41 -57.68 6.24
N GLU A 23 8.17 -58.06 5.96
CA GLU A 23 7.26 -57.28 5.10
C GLU A 23 6.96 -55.93 5.73
N LYS A 24 6.72 -55.86 7.04
CA LYS A 24 6.56 -54.60 7.77
C LYS A 24 7.83 -53.76 7.82
N ILE A 25 8.99 -54.35 7.88
CA ILE A 25 10.29 -53.68 7.82
C ILE A 25 10.54 -53.13 6.42
N ALA A 26 10.19 -53.89 5.38
CA ALA A 26 10.31 -53.46 3.98
C ALA A 26 9.34 -52.30 3.65
N ASP A 27 8.20 -52.27 4.31
CA ASP A 27 7.17 -51.19 4.16
C ASP A 27 7.53 -49.95 4.99
N ILE A 28 8.52 -50.01 5.89
CA ILE A 28 9.11 -48.80 6.52
C ILE A 28 9.93 -48.09 5.45
N GLN A 29 9.32 -47.10 4.80
CA GLN A 29 10.03 -46.24 3.88
C GLN A 29 11.24 -45.62 4.58
N ASN A 30 12.41 -45.73 3.93
CA ASN A 30 13.61 -45.04 4.41
C ASN A 30 13.26 -43.57 4.66
N GLY A 31 13.40 -43.13 5.91
CA GLY A 31 13.06 -41.76 6.28
C GLY A 31 13.82 -40.79 5.38
N GLU A 32 13.11 -39.99 4.65
CA GLU A 32 13.71 -38.89 3.89
C GLU A 32 14.12 -37.77 4.86
N TRP A 33 15.38 -37.38 4.77
CA TRP A 33 15.89 -36.26 5.57
C TRP A 33 15.54 -34.95 4.88
N TYR A 34 14.62 -34.22 5.44
CA TYR A 34 14.32 -32.87 4.99
C TYR A 34 15.17 -31.86 5.76
N VAL A 35 16.17 -31.28 5.09
CA VAL A 35 16.94 -30.15 5.63
C VAL A 35 16.15 -28.88 5.37
N LEU A 36 15.38 -28.45 6.35
CA LEU A 36 14.60 -27.23 6.29
C LEU A 36 15.49 -26.03 6.67
N ASP A 37 15.71 -25.14 5.73
CA ASP A 37 16.38 -23.86 5.98
C ASP A 37 15.37 -22.77 6.38
N ARG A 38 15.85 -21.55 6.60
CA ARG A 38 14.97 -20.40 6.92
C ARG A 38 14.00 -20.10 5.79
N GLY A 39 14.36 -20.34 4.53
CA GLY A 39 13.54 -20.13 3.36
C GLY A 39 12.38 -21.11 3.19
N SER A 40 12.42 -22.26 3.89
CA SER A 40 11.33 -23.24 3.89
C SER A 40 10.29 -22.98 4.98
N THR A 41 10.56 -22.06 5.92
CA THR A 41 9.63 -21.70 6.98
C THR A 41 8.61 -20.70 6.45
N LEU A 42 7.36 -21.15 6.21
CA LEU A 42 6.29 -20.35 5.63
C LEU A 42 6.08 -18.99 6.32
N SER A 43 6.13 -18.95 7.64
CA SER A 43 5.97 -17.71 8.41
C SER A 43 7.08 -16.68 8.16
N LEU A 44 8.33 -17.12 7.97
CA LEU A 44 9.45 -16.22 7.66
C LEU A 44 9.37 -15.69 6.23
N VAL A 45 9.06 -16.54 5.26
CA VAL A 45 8.88 -16.14 3.86
C VAL A 45 7.71 -15.14 3.73
N THR A 46 6.63 -15.41 4.43
CA THR A 46 5.47 -14.51 4.47
C THR A 46 5.84 -13.15 5.10
N LEU A 47 6.62 -13.14 6.19
CA LEU A 47 7.08 -11.90 6.82
C LEU A 47 7.98 -11.08 5.88
N GLU A 48 8.89 -11.73 5.16
CA GLU A 48 9.74 -11.07 4.15
C GLU A 48 8.90 -10.44 3.04
N GLN A 49 7.92 -11.17 2.51
CA GLN A 49 6.99 -10.64 1.49
C GLN A 49 6.19 -9.44 1.99
N TYR A 50 5.73 -9.47 3.24
CA TYR A 50 5.04 -8.31 3.84
C TYR A 50 5.98 -7.12 4.02
N ALA A 51 7.21 -7.35 4.45
CA ALA A 51 8.23 -6.30 4.56
C ALA A 51 8.52 -5.64 3.21
N ASP A 52 8.66 -6.43 2.13
CA ASP A 52 8.88 -5.93 0.78
C ASP A 52 7.69 -5.12 0.25
N ARG A 53 6.47 -5.57 0.49
CA ARG A 53 5.25 -4.81 0.16
C ARG A 53 5.20 -3.48 0.90
N MET A 54 5.53 -3.47 2.20
CA MET A 54 5.61 -2.23 2.99
C MET A 54 6.72 -1.31 2.48
N ALA A 55 7.88 -1.86 2.10
CA ALA A 55 8.96 -1.08 1.51
C ALA A 55 8.56 -0.43 0.18
N ALA A 56 7.78 -1.12 -0.66
CA ALA A 56 7.24 -0.56 -1.90
C ALA A 56 6.30 0.62 -1.62
N ILE A 57 5.38 0.47 -0.68
CA ILE A 57 4.47 1.54 -0.24
C ILE A 57 5.28 2.72 0.32
N ALA A 58 6.26 2.45 1.19
CA ALA A 58 7.10 3.46 1.80
C ALA A 58 7.96 4.26 0.80
N ARG A 59 8.20 3.77 -0.42
CA ARG A 59 8.87 4.51 -1.49
C ARG A 59 7.94 5.49 -2.21
N VAL A 60 6.69 5.14 -2.41
CA VAL A 60 5.75 5.89 -3.25
C VAL A 60 4.98 6.93 -2.45
N PHE A 61 4.43 6.57 -1.31
CA PHE A 61 3.58 7.45 -0.50
C PHE A 61 4.26 8.76 -0.06
N PRO A 62 5.52 8.77 0.44
CA PRO A 62 6.16 10.01 0.86
C PRO A 62 6.30 11.03 -0.27
N VAL A 63 6.45 10.61 -1.52
CA VAL A 63 6.55 11.52 -2.66
C VAL A 63 5.27 12.36 -2.79
N PHE A 64 4.10 11.73 -2.69
CA PHE A 64 2.82 12.43 -2.73
C PHE A 64 2.64 13.37 -1.53
N PHE A 65 3.01 12.94 -0.33
CA PHE A 65 2.92 13.78 0.86
C PHE A 65 3.82 15.00 0.77
N PHE A 66 5.07 14.84 0.32
CA PHE A 66 5.99 15.97 0.12
C PHE A 66 5.51 16.91 -0.99
N LEU A 67 4.90 16.39 -2.06
CA LEU A 67 4.33 17.20 -3.12
C LEU A 67 3.16 18.06 -2.59
N VAL A 68 2.24 17.47 -1.84
CA VAL A 68 1.14 18.19 -1.21
C VAL A 68 1.67 19.22 -0.20
N ALA A 69 2.62 18.84 0.63
CA ALA A 69 3.26 19.73 1.60
C ALA A 69 3.95 20.92 0.90
N ALA A 70 4.64 20.68 -0.22
CA ALA A 70 5.27 21.75 -1.04
C ALA A 70 4.24 22.72 -1.61
N LEU A 71 3.08 22.22 -2.10
CA LEU A 71 1.99 23.03 -2.62
C LEU A 71 1.37 23.91 -1.52
N VAL A 72 1.08 23.31 -0.36
CA VAL A 72 0.52 24.02 0.79
C VAL A 72 1.50 25.07 1.29
N ALA A 73 2.77 24.70 1.47
CA ALA A 73 3.83 25.63 1.90
C ALA A 73 4.01 26.77 0.90
N SER A 74 4.06 26.47 -0.40
CA SER A 74 4.17 27.51 -1.45
C SER A 74 3.00 28.48 -1.43
N THR A 75 1.78 27.99 -1.21
CA THR A 75 0.57 28.83 -1.10
C THR A 75 0.65 29.72 0.12
N THR A 76 0.97 29.16 1.28
CA THR A 76 1.07 29.85 2.56
C THR A 76 2.17 30.91 2.53
N MET A 77 3.36 30.58 2.05
CA MET A 77 4.48 31.48 1.96
C MET A 77 4.24 32.61 0.95
N THR A 78 3.61 32.31 -0.19
CA THR A 78 3.23 33.34 -1.17
C THR A 78 2.25 34.34 -0.55
N ARG A 79 1.25 33.84 0.19
CA ARG A 79 0.29 34.70 0.88
C ARG A 79 0.97 35.53 1.94
N MET A 80 1.81 34.96 2.78
CA MET A 80 2.55 35.67 3.83
C MET A 80 3.46 36.75 3.25
N VAL A 81 4.14 36.48 2.14
CA VAL A 81 4.99 37.48 1.42
C VAL A 81 4.11 38.58 0.81
N ASP A 82 2.96 38.24 0.22
CA ASP A 82 2.04 39.23 -0.34
C ASP A 82 1.44 40.15 0.76
N GLU A 83 1.10 39.61 1.94
CA GLU A 83 0.60 40.38 3.09
C GLU A 83 1.65 41.34 3.66
N ASN A 84 2.93 40.89 3.71
CA ASN A 84 4.04 41.70 4.24
C ASN A 84 4.76 42.55 3.17
N ARG A 85 4.16 42.70 1.99
CA ARG A 85 4.79 43.39 0.84
C ARG A 85 5.24 44.81 1.17
N LEU A 86 4.42 45.57 1.89
CA LEU A 86 4.75 46.95 2.32
C LEU A 86 6.01 46.95 3.20
N GLN A 87 6.09 46.06 4.17
CA GLN A 87 7.26 45.93 5.06
C GLN A 87 8.53 45.55 4.27
N MET A 88 8.40 44.65 3.29
CA MET A 88 9.51 44.32 2.40
C MET A 88 9.95 45.54 1.56
N GLY A 89 9.02 46.33 1.07
CA GLY A 89 9.29 47.58 0.34
C GLY A 89 10.03 48.60 1.20
N THR A 90 9.62 48.77 2.44
CA THR A 90 10.23 49.70 3.40
C THR A 90 11.68 49.26 3.72
N LEU A 91 11.91 47.97 4.03
CA LEU A 91 13.25 47.45 4.29
C LEU A 91 14.16 47.59 3.07
N LYS A 92 13.65 47.37 1.88
CA LYS A 92 14.40 47.55 0.63
C LYS A 92 14.68 49.03 0.33
N ALA A 93 13.79 49.94 0.68
CA ALA A 93 14.01 51.39 0.58
C ALA A 93 15.08 51.88 1.57
N LEU A 94 15.18 51.26 2.75
CA LEU A 94 16.23 51.50 3.75
C LEU A 94 17.61 50.94 3.39
N GLY A 95 17.72 50.24 2.23
CA GLY A 95 18.98 49.71 1.74
C GLY A 95 19.29 48.28 2.14
N TYR A 96 18.37 47.54 2.78
CA TYR A 96 18.60 46.14 3.07
C TYR A 96 18.68 45.29 1.80
N SER A 97 19.62 44.34 1.78
CA SER A 97 19.80 43.44 0.64
C SER A 97 18.60 42.49 0.48
N ASN A 98 18.32 42.07 -0.76
CA ASN A 98 17.25 41.11 -1.03
C ASN A 98 17.43 39.78 -0.29
N THR A 99 18.69 39.36 -0.07
CA THR A 99 19.01 38.14 0.68
C THR A 99 18.70 38.30 2.17
N SER A 100 19.00 39.46 2.75
CA SER A 100 18.68 39.74 4.17
C SER A 100 17.19 39.77 4.42
N ILE A 101 16.42 40.39 3.50
CA ILE A 101 14.94 40.43 3.59
C ILE A 101 14.37 39.02 3.42
N ALA A 102 14.82 38.25 2.43
CA ALA A 102 14.39 36.88 2.22
C ALA A 102 14.75 35.94 3.38
N GLY A 103 15.93 36.21 4.03
CA GLY A 103 16.41 35.43 5.16
C GLY A 103 15.43 35.38 6.33
N LYS A 104 14.72 36.47 6.62
CA LYS A 104 13.68 36.53 7.66
C LYS A 104 12.56 35.51 7.40
N TYR A 105 12.05 35.45 6.18
CA TYR A 105 10.96 34.56 5.80
C TYR A 105 11.46 33.11 5.67
N LEU A 106 12.70 32.94 5.22
CA LEU A 106 13.34 31.64 5.12
C LEU A 106 13.55 31.03 6.51
N LEU A 107 14.05 31.85 7.46
CA LEU A 107 14.21 31.40 8.86
C LEU A 107 12.88 30.96 9.46
N TYR A 108 11.81 31.72 9.23
CA TYR A 108 10.48 31.37 9.69
C TYR A 108 10.00 30.03 9.08
N GLY A 109 10.12 29.87 7.77
CA GLY A 109 9.70 28.65 7.07
C GLY A 109 10.50 27.42 7.53
N ILE A 110 11.83 27.56 7.66
CA ILE A 110 12.69 26.47 8.12
C ILE A 110 12.41 26.13 9.59
N ALA A 111 12.26 27.11 10.47
CA ALA A 111 11.95 26.89 11.87
C ALA A 111 10.62 26.14 12.03
N ALA A 112 9.57 26.54 11.32
CA ALA A 112 8.29 25.87 11.30
C ALA A 112 8.41 24.41 10.78
N SER A 113 9.22 24.20 9.72
CA SER A 113 9.50 22.88 9.18
C SER A 113 10.23 21.96 10.16
N VAL A 114 11.26 22.49 10.81
CA VAL A 114 12.05 21.72 11.79
C VAL A 114 11.17 21.33 12.99
N LEU A 115 10.41 22.26 13.54
CA LEU A 115 9.48 21.97 14.66
C LEU A 115 8.43 20.93 14.26
N GLY A 116 7.81 21.10 13.09
CA GLY A 116 6.86 20.14 12.55
C GLY A 116 7.49 18.76 12.30
N SER A 117 8.74 18.72 11.80
CA SER A 117 9.47 17.47 11.59
C SER A 117 9.80 16.75 12.91
N ILE A 118 10.21 17.47 13.95
CA ILE A 118 10.46 16.88 15.28
C ILE A 118 9.22 16.20 15.81
N VAL A 119 8.06 16.90 15.79
CA VAL A 119 6.79 16.33 16.23
C VAL A 119 6.38 15.15 15.35
N GLY A 120 6.48 15.29 14.02
CA GLY A 120 6.16 14.24 13.06
C GLY A 120 7.01 12.99 13.23
N ILE A 121 8.31 13.16 13.46
CA ILE A 121 9.24 12.05 13.72
C ILE A 121 8.90 11.37 15.04
N ALA A 122 8.69 12.13 16.13
CA ALA A 122 8.35 11.58 17.43
C ALA A 122 7.06 10.73 17.38
N VAL A 123 6.00 11.26 16.75
CA VAL A 123 4.74 10.54 16.59
C VAL A 123 4.91 9.36 15.62
N GLY A 124 5.57 9.58 14.48
CA GLY A 124 5.71 8.57 13.43
C GLY A 124 6.51 7.35 13.86
N PHE A 125 7.62 7.54 14.58
CA PHE A 125 8.45 6.43 15.09
C PHE A 125 7.77 5.60 16.18
N VAL A 126 6.79 6.16 16.90
CA VAL A 126 6.06 5.43 17.94
C VAL A 126 4.80 4.79 17.39
N VAL A 127 3.97 5.57 16.69
CA VAL A 127 2.62 5.16 16.31
C VAL A 127 2.64 4.11 15.21
N PHE A 128 3.39 4.36 14.11
CA PHE A 128 3.37 3.44 12.96
C PHE A 128 3.93 2.05 13.28
N PRO A 129 5.13 1.90 13.87
CA PRO A 129 5.64 0.58 14.20
C PRO A 129 4.75 -0.17 15.18
N THR A 130 4.13 0.53 16.13
CA THR A 130 3.22 -0.07 17.11
C THR A 130 1.96 -0.61 16.42
N ILE A 131 1.32 0.17 15.53
CA ILE A 131 0.13 -0.25 14.79
C ILE A 131 0.46 -1.48 13.93
N PHE A 132 1.56 -1.45 13.17
CA PHE A 132 1.96 -2.56 12.32
C PHE A 132 2.28 -3.81 13.14
N TRP A 133 2.98 -3.68 14.27
CA TRP A 133 3.28 -4.83 15.11
C TRP A 133 2.02 -5.49 15.67
N TYR A 134 1.05 -4.70 16.14
CA TYR A 134 -0.23 -5.23 16.60
C TYR A 134 -1.03 -5.89 15.48
N ALA A 135 -1.05 -5.30 14.28
CA ALA A 135 -1.74 -5.86 13.12
C ALA A 135 -1.15 -7.22 12.71
N TYR A 136 0.18 -7.34 12.65
CA TYR A 136 0.83 -8.60 12.26
C TYR A 136 0.83 -9.65 13.37
N ARG A 137 0.80 -9.24 14.62
CA ARG A 137 0.71 -10.17 15.76
C ARG A 137 -0.54 -11.04 15.71
N THR A 138 -1.64 -10.55 15.16
CA THR A 138 -2.88 -11.34 15.00
C THR A 138 -2.77 -12.39 13.90
N MET A 139 -1.89 -12.20 12.93
CA MET A 139 -1.72 -13.09 11.77
C MET A 139 -0.60 -14.12 11.94
N MET A 140 0.37 -13.87 12.83
CA MET A 140 1.57 -14.69 12.98
C MET A 140 1.70 -15.26 14.38
N PHE A 141 1.88 -16.58 14.48
CA PHE A 141 2.01 -17.29 15.76
C PHE A 141 3.31 -16.99 16.53
N SER A 142 4.37 -16.57 15.83
CA SER A 142 5.69 -16.32 16.44
C SER A 142 6.31 -15.06 15.86
N LEU A 143 5.98 -13.91 16.46
CA LEU A 143 6.71 -12.66 16.20
C LEU A 143 7.78 -12.45 17.27
N PRO A 144 8.94 -11.89 16.91
CA PRO A 144 9.94 -11.47 17.90
C PRO A 144 9.36 -10.41 18.82
N THR A 145 9.97 -10.27 20.01
CA THR A 145 9.58 -9.22 20.96
C THR A 145 9.67 -7.83 20.31
N PHE A 146 8.65 -7.02 20.52
CA PHE A 146 8.61 -5.67 19.96
C PHE A 146 9.73 -4.82 20.56
N THR A 147 10.66 -4.40 19.70
CA THR A 147 11.72 -3.47 20.07
C THR A 147 11.67 -2.26 19.16
N LEU A 148 11.51 -1.10 19.75
CA LEU A 148 11.46 0.16 18.99
C LEU A 148 12.89 0.58 18.64
N HIS A 149 13.24 0.52 17.35
CA HIS A 149 14.55 0.97 16.86
C HIS A 149 14.43 2.35 16.25
N PHE A 150 15.19 3.30 16.77
CA PHE A 150 15.29 4.64 16.21
C PHE A 150 16.40 4.70 15.17
N TYR A 151 16.07 5.13 13.96
CA TYR A 151 17.01 5.30 12.84
C TYR A 151 17.34 6.78 12.66
N PRO A 152 18.42 7.31 13.27
CA PRO A 152 18.75 8.74 13.23
C PRO A 152 19.02 9.25 11.81
N GLY A 153 19.61 8.44 10.94
CA GLY A 153 19.86 8.80 9.54
C GLY A 153 18.56 9.06 8.76
N LEU A 154 17.54 8.26 8.97
CA LEU A 154 16.23 8.42 8.33
C LEU A 154 15.48 9.64 8.89
N ALA A 155 15.57 9.87 10.19
CA ALA A 155 14.99 11.03 10.85
C ALA A 155 15.63 12.35 10.38
N LEU A 156 16.95 12.42 10.35
CA LEU A 156 17.68 13.60 9.86
C LEU A 156 17.47 13.81 8.35
N GLY A 157 17.46 12.75 7.55
CA GLY A 157 17.20 12.82 6.12
C GLY A 157 15.80 13.35 5.79
N SER A 158 14.77 12.90 6.49
CA SER A 158 13.39 13.37 6.30
C SER A 158 13.23 14.83 6.76
N MET A 159 13.86 15.21 7.86
CA MET A 159 13.87 16.59 8.35
C MET A 159 14.60 17.53 7.37
N ALA A 160 15.76 17.13 6.86
CA ALA A 160 16.51 17.90 5.87
C ALA A 160 15.71 18.06 4.56
N LEU A 161 15.07 16.99 4.10
CA LEU A 161 14.22 17.03 2.90
C LEU A 161 13.04 17.97 3.10
N SER A 162 12.34 17.89 4.24
CA SER A 162 11.23 18.79 4.59
C SER A 162 11.69 20.24 4.61
N ALA A 163 12.80 20.54 5.29
CA ALA A 163 13.36 21.89 5.35
C ALA A 163 13.77 22.40 3.96
N ALA A 164 14.33 21.55 3.11
CA ALA A 164 14.69 21.90 1.74
C ALA A 164 13.46 22.23 0.90
N VAL A 165 12.42 21.42 0.95
CA VAL A 165 11.16 21.64 0.22
C VAL A 165 10.50 22.97 0.62
N ILE A 166 10.38 23.23 1.93
CA ILE A 166 9.76 24.45 2.45
C ILE A 166 10.69 25.66 2.18
N GLY A 167 11.99 25.49 2.35
CA GLY A 167 12.97 26.52 2.06
C GLY A 167 12.95 26.95 0.59
N LEU A 168 12.89 25.99 -0.34
CA LEU A 168 12.78 26.27 -1.78
C LEU A 168 11.46 26.99 -2.13
N ALA A 169 10.34 26.53 -1.57
CA ALA A 169 9.05 27.18 -1.75
C ALA A 169 9.05 28.63 -1.25
N THR A 170 9.60 28.86 -0.05
CA THR A 170 9.74 30.21 0.54
C THR A 170 10.67 31.09 -0.29
N LEU A 171 11.81 30.56 -0.71
CA LEU A 171 12.75 31.31 -1.55
C LEU A 171 12.14 31.72 -2.89
N GLN A 172 11.36 30.84 -3.51
CA GLN A 172 10.64 31.11 -4.75
C GLN A 172 9.61 32.23 -4.55
N ALA A 173 8.84 32.18 -3.46
CA ALA A 173 7.85 33.21 -3.13
C ALA A 173 8.53 34.57 -2.89
N CYS A 174 9.59 34.61 -2.09
CA CYS A 174 10.36 35.84 -1.81
C CYS A 174 10.99 36.41 -3.08
N ARG A 175 11.65 35.60 -3.89
CA ARG A 175 12.28 36.04 -5.14
C ARG A 175 11.30 36.67 -6.11
N ALA A 176 10.08 36.13 -6.20
CA ALA A 176 9.03 36.68 -7.07
C ALA A 176 8.63 38.10 -6.67
N SER A 177 8.54 38.41 -5.36
CA SER A 177 8.21 39.74 -4.84
C SER A 177 9.41 40.70 -4.83
N LEU A 178 10.60 40.22 -4.43
CA LEU A 178 11.79 41.07 -4.33
C LEU A 178 12.38 41.48 -5.69
N LYS A 179 11.98 40.89 -6.80
CA LYS A 179 12.29 41.36 -8.15
C LYS A 179 11.70 42.74 -8.46
N GLU A 180 10.62 43.13 -7.78
CA GLU A 180 9.99 44.44 -7.98
C GLU A 180 10.80 45.55 -7.35
N LYS A 181 10.72 46.77 -7.94
CA LYS A 181 11.41 47.98 -7.40
C LYS A 181 10.78 48.39 -6.05
N SER A 182 11.54 49.00 -5.16
CA SER A 182 11.08 49.45 -3.83
C SER A 182 9.82 50.29 -3.92
N ALA A 183 9.79 51.25 -4.83
CA ALA A 183 8.64 52.12 -5.05
C ALA A 183 7.34 51.33 -5.45
N ALA A 184 7.51 50.26 -6.25
CA ALA A 184 6.39 49.41 -6.66
C ALA A 184 5.89 48.50 -5.51
N LEU A 185 6.77 48.17 -4.56
CA LEU A 185 6.41 47.39 -3.37
C LEU A 185 5.60 48.20 -2.36
N LEU A 186 5.86 49.52 -2.28
CA LEU A 186 5.17 50.46 -1.39
C LEU A 186 3.76 50.80 -1.88
N LEU A 187 3.50 50.62 -3.17
CA LEU A 187 2.18 50.88 -3.74
C LEU A 187 1.29 49.61 -3.70
N PRO A 188 -0.02 49.76 -3.46
CA PRO A 188 -0.96 48.66 -3.62
C PRO A 188 -0.84 48.06 -5.00
N ARG A 189 -0.88 46.72 -5.08
CA ARG A 189 -0.82 46.00 -6.37
C ARG A 189 -2.00 46.43 -7.25
N ALA A 190 -1.71 47.04 -8.39
CA ALA A 190 -2.74 47.32 -9.38
C ALA A 190 -3.41 46.01 -9.83
N PRO A 191 -4.74 45.97 -9.95
CA PRO A 191 -5.43 44.79 -10.44
C PRO A 191 -4.86 44.39 -11.81
N ALA A 192 -4.55 43.12 -12.00
CA ALA A 192 -4.07 42.64 -13.29
C ALA A 192 -5.09 42.96 -14.40
N ALA A 193 -4.60 43.48 -15.54
CA ALA A 193 -5.47 43.83 -16.67
C ALA A 193 -6.30 42.59 -17.08
N GLY A 194 -7.61 42.79 -17.25
CA GLY A 194 -8.54 41.73 -17.62
C GLY A 194 -8.28 41.29 -19.05
N LYS A 195 -7.83 40.08 -19.25
CA LYS A 195 -7.78 39.42 -20.55
C LYS A 195 -9.06 38.61 -20.75
N ARG A 196 -9.49 38.46 -22.00
CA ARG A 196 -10.63 37.59 -22.33
C ARG A 196 -10.33 36.17 -21.85
N ILE A 197 -11.28 35.55 -21.19
CA ILE A 197 -11.17 34.18 -20.66
C ILE A 197 -11.77 33.19 -21.63
N LEU A 198 -11.27 31.94 -21.59
CA LEU A 198 -11.74 30.84 -22.45
C LEU A 198 -13.26 30.63 -22.36
N LEU A 199 -13.86 30.90 -21.19
CA LEU A 199 -15.30 30.77 -21.00
C LEU A 199 -16.10 31.81 -21.81
N GLU A 200 -15.51 32.95 -22.16
CA GLU A 200 -16.15 33.98 -23.02
C GLU A 200 -16.26 33.51 -24.49
N TYR A 201 -15.47 32.59 -24.93
CA TYR A 201 -15.56 31.98 -26.27
C TYR A 201 -16.74 31.00 -26.36
N LEU A 202 -17.17 30.41 -25.24
CA LEU A 202 -18.39 29.60 -25.15
C LEU A 202 -19.63 30.48 -25.03
N THR A 203 -19.96 31.17 -26.08
CA THR A 203 -21.04 32.17 -26.13
C THR A 203 -22.38 31.69 -25.58
N PRO A 204 -22.90 30.47 -25.83
CA PRO A 204 -24.16 30.01 -25.30
C PRO A 204 -24.14 29.87 -23.78
N LEU A 205 -23.05 29.38 -23.20
CA LEU A 205 -22.90 29.22 -21.75
C LEU A 205 -22.70 30.58 -21.08
N TRP A 206 -21.90 31.47 -21.70
CA TRP A 206 -21.62 32.81 -21.18
C TRP A 206 -22.88 33.70 -21.11
N LYS A 207 -23.76 33.61 -22.10
CA LYS A 207 -25.01 34.38 -22.10
C LYS A 207 -25.97 33.95 -20.98
N ARG A 208 -25.95 32.68 -20.59
CA ARG A 208 -26.82 32.11 -19.55
C ARG A 208 -26.36 32.40 -18.11
N MET A 209 -25.11 32.81 -17.95
CA MET A 209 -24.53 33.10 -16.62
C MET A 209 -24.98 34.46 -16.12
N SER A 210 -25.27 34.54 -14.80
CA SER A 210 -25.56 35.79 -14.10
C SER A 210 -24.33 36.71 -14.00
N PHE A 211 -24.53 37.99 -13.72
CA PHE A 211 -23.44 38.96 -13.55
C PHE A 211 -22.44 38.53 -12.49
N SER A 212 -22.91 38.02 -11.34
CA SER A 212 -22.04 37.52 -10.26
C SER A 212 -21.17 36.34 -10.73
N GLN A 213 -21.75 35.37 -11.44
CA GLN A 213 -21.01 34.24 -12.00
C GLN A 213 -19.95 34.66 -13.03
N LYS A 214 -20.30 35.63 -13.90
CA LYS A 214 -19.35 36.21 -14.87
C LYS A 214 -18.17 36.89 -14.19
N THR A 215 -18.46 37.68 -13.13
CA THR A 215 -17.42 38.37 -12.36
C THR A 215 -16.54 37.39 -11.61
N THR A 216 -17.14 36.37 -10.98
CA THR A 216 -16.39 35.29 -10.30
C THR A 216 -15.49 34.54 -11.28
N ALA A 217 -16.03 34.16 -12.44
CA ALA A 217 -15.24 33.49 -13.47
C ALA A 217 -14.04 34.35 -13.93
N ARG A 218 -14.28 35.63 -14.21
CA ARG A 218 -13.20 36.57 -14.57
C ARG A 218 -12.14 36.69 -13.49
N ASN A 219 -12.53 36.78 -12.23
CA ASN A 219 -11.59 36.86 -11.11
C ASN A 219 -10.79 35.55 -10.93
N LEU A 220 -11.44 34.42 -11.10
CA LEU A 220 -10.81 33.11 -11.04
C LEU A 220 -9.68 32.97 -12.09
N PHE A 221 -9.98 33.29 -13.33
CA PHE A 221 -9.02 33.24 -14.44
C PHE A 221 -7.96 34.35 -14.39
N ARG A 222 -8.28 35.49 -13.75
CA ARG A 222 -7.30 36.56 -13.49
C ARG A 222 -6.20 36.12 -12.54
N TYR A 223 -6.56 35.37 -11.50
CA TYR A 223 -5.62 34.85 -10.48
C TYR A 223 -5.43 33.35 -10.59
N LYS A 224 -5.39 32.83 -11.81
CA LYS A 224 -5.33 31.39 -12.12
C LYS A 224 -4.23 30.63 -11.36
N LYS A 225 -3.05 31.22 -11.16
CA LYS A 225 -1.96 30.59 -10.39
C LYS A 225 -2.41 30.29 -8.96
N ARG A 226 -3.01 31.26 -8.27
CA ARG A 226 -3.53 31.09 -6.90
C ARG A 226 -4.67 30.08 -6.86
N PHE A 227 -5.58 30.15 -7.83
CA PHE A 227 -6.69 29.21 -7.96
C PHE A 227 -6.19 27.77 -8.12
N PHE A 228 -5.30 27.51 -9.09
CA PHE A 228 -4.78 26.16 -9.29
C PHE A 228 -3.98 25.65 -8.10
N MET A 229 -3.17 26.49 -7.45
CA MET A 229 -2.46 26.10 -6.23
C MET A 229 -3.42 25.65 -5.13
N THR A 230 -4.53 26.37 -4.93
CA THR A 230 -5.54 26.02 -3.93
C THR A 230 -6.27 24.73 -4.31
N VAL A 231 -6.69 24.59 -5.58
CA VAL A 231 -7.39 23.41 -6.08
C VAL A 231 -6.50 22.16 -5.96
N PHE A 232 -5.23 22.26 -6.38
CA PHE A 232 -4.31 21.12 -6.27
C PHE A 232 -3.94 20.82 -4.81
N GLY A 233 -3.82 21.81 -3.95
CA GLY A 233 -3.57 21.59 -2.53
C GLY A 233 -4.73 20.85 -1.85
N ILE A 234 -5.95 21.34 -1.98
CA ILE A 234 -7.14 20.71 -1.40
C ILE A 234 -7.43 19.37 -2.08
N GLY A 235 -7.39 19.34 -3.41
CA GLY A 235 -7.61 18.14 -4.20
C GLY A 235 -6.59 17.06 -3.92
N GLY A 236 -5.32 17.40 -3.68
CA GLY A 236 -4.29 16.46 -3.28
C GLY A 236 -4.56 15.81 -1.93
N CYS A 237 -4.99 16.60 -0.93
CA CYS A 237 -5.40 16.06 0.37
C CYS A 237 -6.62 15.12 0.23
N MET A 238 -7.62 15.52 -0.55
CA MET A 238 -8.80 14.68 -0.81
C MET A 238 -8.44 13.41 -1.56
N ALA A 239 -7.54 13.49 -2.54
CA ALA A 239 -7.06 12.31 -3.28
C ALA A 239 -6.39 11.30 -2.37
N LEU A 240 -5.56 11.74 -1.42
CA LEU A 240 -4.92 10.85 -0.43
C LEU A 240 -5.95 10.17 0.46
N MET A 241 -6.98 10.89 0.92
CA MET A 241 -8.07 10.28 1.69
C MET A 241 -8.86 9.26 0.85
N LEU A 242 -9.18 9.59 -0.39
CA LEU A 242 -9.89 8.70 -1.32
C LEU A 242 -9.09 7.43 -1.60
N VAL A 243 -7.77 7.53 -1.80
CA VAL A 243 -6.90 6.36 -1.96
C VAL A 243 -6.92 5.50 -0.70
N GLY A 244 -6.83 6.10 0.50
CA GLY A 244 -6.86 5.36 1.75
C GLY A 244 -8.17 4.59 1.96
N TYR A 245 -9.30 5.24 1.77
CA TYR A 245 -10.62 4.60 1.87
C TYR A 245 -10.87 3.60 0.73
N GLY A 246 -10.48 3.92 -0.49
CA GLY A 246 -10.63 3.01 -1.64
C GLY A 246 -9.84 1.72 -1.49
N VAL A 247 -8.60 1.79 -0.99
CA VAL A 247 -7.82 0.59 -0.68
C VAL A 247 -8.48 -0.22 0.44
N ARG A 248 -8.96 0.45 1.49
CA ARG A 248 -9.69 -0.22 2.57
C ARG A 248 -10.90 -0.97 2.03
N ASP A 249 -11.76 -0.29 1.28
CA ASP A 249 -13.02 -0.87 0.78
C ASP A 249 -12.73 -2.03 -0.19
N SER A 250 -11.76 -1.87 -1.09
CA SER A 250 -11.31 -2.96 -1.97
C SER A 250 -10.81 -4.19 -1.21
N VAL A 251 -10.12 -4.02 -0.08
CA VAL A 251 -9.66 -5.15 0.74
C VAL A 251 -10.82 -5.86 1.43
N TYR A 252 -11.82 -5.12 1.92
CA TYR A 252 -13.02 -5.72 2.50
C TYR A 252 -13.84 -6.49 1.45
N GLU A 253 -14.02 -5.92 0.27
CA GLU A 253 -14.78 -6.51 -0.83
C GLU A 253 -14.14 -7.80 -1.38
N ILE A 254 -12.81 -7.95 -1.26
CA ILE A 254 -12.12 -9.20 -1.65
C ILE A 254 -12.68 -10.40 -0.89
N ALA A 255 -12.94 -10.27 0.41
CA ALA A 255 -13.46 -11.37 1.21
C ALA A 255 -14.88 -11.76 0.77
N ASP A 256 -15.73 -10.76 0.53
CA ASP A 256 -17.10 -10.98 0.11
C ASP A 256 -17.15 -11.66 -1.28
N ILE A 257 -16.40 -11.13 -2.25
CA ILE A 257 -16.28 -11.72 -3.60
C ILE A 257 -15.69 -13.13 -3.52
N GLN A 258 -14.66 -13.33 -2.69
CA GLN A 258 -13.98 -14.62 -2.57
C GLN A 258 -14.90 -15.73 -2.07
N TYR A 259 -15.71 -15.44 -1.06
CA TYR A 259 -16.55 -16.44 -0.39
C TYR A 259 -18.03 -16.46 -0.84
N GLU A 260 -18.52 -15.39 -1.47
CA GLU A 260 -19.89 -15.35 -1.97
C GLU A 260 -20.01 -15.63 -3.47
N GLU A 261 -18.94 -15.31 -4.27
CA GLU A 261 -19.00 -15.46 -5.73
C GLU A 261 -18.02 -16.50 -6.29
N ILE A 262 -16.81 -16.64 -5.70
CA ILE A 262 -15.75 -17.49 -6.26
C ILE A 262 -15.70 -18.85 -5.56
N GLN A 263 -15.67 -18.87 -4.23
CA GLN A 263 -15.59 -20.10 -3.43
C GLN A 263 -16.95 -20.47 -2.89
N LEU A 264 -17.80 -20.99 -3.75
CA LEU A 264 -19.17 -21.43 -3.39
C LEU A 264 -19.22 -22.82 -2.75
N TYR A 265 -18.07 -23.44 -2.50
CA TYR A 265 -17.98 -24.77 -1.90
C TYR A 265 -17.61 -24.68 -0.41
N ASP A 266 -18.23 -25.53 0.40
CA ASP A 266 -18.01 -25.59 1.84
C ASP A 266 -16.74 -26.35 2.22
N GLY A 267 -16.24 -27.22 1.35
CA GLY A 267 -15.03 -28.00 1.59
C GLY A 267 -14.44 -28.62 0.34
N HIS A 268 -13.20 -29.08 0.46
CA HIS A 268 -12.53 -29.83 -0.59
C HIS A 268 -11.83 -31.06 -0.01
N ILE A 269 -11.88 -32.15 -0.76
CA ILE A 269 -11.26 -33.42 -0.43
C ILE A 269 -10.16 -33.67 -1.45
N PHE A 270 -8.90 -33.83 -0.98
CA PHE A 270 -7.80 -34.20 -1.84
C PHE A 270 -7.56 -35.71 -1.80
N TYR A 271 -7.42 -36.33 -2.97
CA TYR A 271 -6.94 -37.70 -3.05
C TYR A 271 -5.45 -37.75 -2.73
N LYS A 272 -5.04 -38.77 -1.98
CA LYS A 272 -3.62 -39.10 -1.84
C LYS A 272 -3.10 -39.72 -3.14
N ASP A 273 -1.79 -39.64 -3.38
CA ASP A 273 -1.18 -40.16 -4.61
C ASP A 273 -1.32 -41.68 -4.77
N ASP A 274 -1.47 -42.41 -3.66
CA ASP A 274 -1.57 -43.87 -3.57
C ASP A 274 -3.01 -44.41 -3.56
N VAL A 275 -4.03 -43.56 -3.72
CA VAL A 275 -5.44 -43.97 -3.68
C VAL A 275 -5.81 -44.93 -4.80
N THR A 276 -6.37 -46.10 -4.42
CA THR A 276 -6.80 -47.12 -5.33
C THR A 276 -8.11 -46.74 -6.05
N LYS A 277 -8.37 -47.37 -7.22
CA LYS A 277 -9.61 -47.15 -7.96
C LYS A 277 -10.84 -47.56 -7.16
N THR A 278 -10.70 -48.53 -6.24
CA THR A 278 -11.81 -49.03 -5.39
C THR A 278 -12.19 -47.98 -4.36
N GLU A 279 -11.21 -47.40 -3.67
CA GLU A 279 -11.44 -46.36 -2.66
C GLU A 279 -12.04 -45.09 -3.28
N LYS A 280 -11.59 -44.71 -4.50
CA LYS A 280 -12.23 -43.61 -5.24
C LYS A 280 -13.69 -43.87 -5.52
N LYS A 281 -14.06 -45.11 -5.86
CA LYS A 281 -15.45 -45.51 -6.12
C LYS A 281 -16.28 -45.50 -4.85
N GLU A 282 -15.76 -45.99 -3.76
CA GLU A 282 -16.43 -46.00 -2.45
C GLU A 282 -16.67 -44.57 -1.95
N LEU A 283 -15.67 -43.68 -2.08
CA LEU A 283 -15.86 -42.26 -1.73
C LEU A 283 -16.94 -41.58 -2.58
N LYS A 284 -16.96 -41.84 -3.90
CA LYS A 284 -17.99 -41.29 -4.78
C LYS A 284 -19.38 -41.80 -4.43
N GLU A 285 -19.50 -43.06 -4.01
CA GLU A 285 -20.77 -43.64 -3.57
C GLU A 285 -21.22 -43.04 -2.23
N TYR A 286 -20.27 -42.82 -1.31
CA TYR A 286 -20.54 -42.14 -0.06
C TYR A 286 -20.99 -40.69 -0.29
N LEU A 287 -20.29 -39.91 -1.13
CA LEU A 287 -20.65 -38.52 -1.46
C LEU A 287 -22.03 -38.38 -2.13
N LYS A 288 -22.52 -39.45 -2.80
CA LYS A 288 -23.86 -39.48 -3.41
C LYS A 288 -24.96 -39.88 -2.43
N THR A 289 -24.62 -40.66 -1.41
CA THR A 289 -25.60 -41.28 -0.51
C THR A 289 -25.82 -40.47 0.75
N ASP A 290 -24.85 -39.64 1.13
CA ASP A 290 -24.90 -38.83 2.33
C ASP A 290 -25.84 -37.63 2.15
N SER A 291 -26.86 -37.54 3.05
CA SER A 291 -27.88 -36.50 3.02
C SER A 291 -27.36 -35.09 3.34
N ASP A 292 -26.18 -35.00 3.95
CA ASP A 292 -25.59 -33.74 4.36
C ASP A 292 -24.82 -33.08 3.22
N ILE A 293 -24.59 -33.83 2.12
CA ILE A 293 -23.86 -33.36 0.94
C ILE A 293 -24.87 -32.99 -0.15
N GLN A 294 -25.01 -31.70 -0.43
CA GLN A 294 -25.95 -31.23 -1.46
C GLN A 294 -25.47 -31.52 -2.88
N SER A 295 -24.20 -31.28 -3.14
CA SER A 295 -23.56 -31.55 -4.44
C SER A 295 -22.06 -31.64 -4.30
N TYR A 296 -21.41 -32.36 -5.21
CA TYR A 296 -19.94 -32.39 -5.30
C TYR A 296 -19.51 -32.33 -6.76
N MET A 297 -18.33 -31.75 -6.96
CA MET A 297 -17.68 -31.65 -8.27
C MET A 297 -16.27 -32.21 -8.20
N GLU A 298 -15.90 -33.01 -9.18
CA GLU A 298 -14.53 -33.52 -9.31
C GLU A 298 -13.71 -32.55 -10.15
N ALA A 299 -12.60 -32.06 -9.61
CA ALA A 299 -11.72 -31.11 -10.27
C ALA A 299 -10.26 -31.60 -10.28
N ASP A 300 -9.57 -31.42 -11.39
CA ASP A 300 -8.12 -31.69 -11.51
C ASP A 300 -7.37 -30.36 -11.33
N MET A 301 -6.63 -30.24 -10.22
CA MET A 301 -5.85 -29.05 -9.91
C MET A 301 -4.40 -29.24 -10.32
N ARG A 302 -3.95 -28.49 -11.32
CA ARG A 302 -2.54 -28.49 -11.75
C ARG A 302 -1.93 -27.12 -11.61
N SER A 303 -0.81 -27.05 -10.92
CA SER A 303 0.01 -25.84 -10.86
C SER A 303 0.85 -25.73 -12.14
N VAL A 304 0.63 -24.68 -12.92
CA VAL A 304 1.38 -24.40 -14.15
C VAL A 304 2.18 -23.11 -13.97
N THR A 305 3.49 -23.20 -14.14
CA THR A 305 4.34 -22.00 -14.16
C THR A 305 4.46 -21.50 -15.60
N ALA A 306 3.86 -20.35 -15.90
CA ALA A 306 4.07 -19.68 -17.18
C ALA A 306 5.38 -18.87 -17.13
N SER A 307 6.38 -19.25 -17.92
CA SER A 307 7.61 -18.47 -18.10
C SER A 307 7.36 -17.32 -19.10
N GLY A 308 7.04 -16.15 -18.58
CA GLY A 308 6.88 -14.92 -19.32
C GLY A 308 7.18 -13.72 -18.43
N ALA A 309 7.20 -12.50 -18.99
CA ALA A 309 7.51 -11.26 -18.24
C ALA A 309 6.55 -10.97 -17.08
N VAL A 310 5.48 -11.76 -16.92
CA VAL A 310 4.53 -11.71 -15.78
C VAL A 310 4.22 -13.14 -15.37
N SER A 311 4.47 -13.48 -14.10
CA SER A 311 4.14 -14.80 -13.54
C SER A 311 2.67 -14.82 -13.13
N TYR A 312 1.84 -15.53 -13.89
CA TYR A 312 0.45 -15.82 -13.51
C TYR A 312 0.34 -17.29 -13.08
N THR A 313 -0.21 -17.54 -11.91
CA THR A 313 -0.65 -18.87 -11.49
C THR A 313 -2.08 -19.05 -11.97
N HIS A 314 -2.30 -19.82 -13.02
CA HIS A 314 -3.64 -20.18 -13.48
C HIS A 314 -4.04 -21.55 -12.92
N LEU A 315 -5.07 -21.57 -12.10
CA LEU A 315 -5.82 -22.77 -11.79
C LEU A 315 -6.77 -23.06 -12.97
N ARG A 316 -6.51 -24.13 -13.69
CA ARG A 316 -7.45 -24.64 -14.71
C ARG A 316 -8.27 -25.76 -14.06
N ALA A 317 -9.49 -25.46 -13.70
CA ALA A 317 -10.49 -26.48 -13.43
C ALA A 317 -10.90 -27.12 -14.76
N HIS A 318 -10.73 -28.42 -14.90
CA HIS A 318 -11.30 -29.18 -16.00
C HIS A 318 -12.68 -29.66 -15.53
N GLU A 319 -13.71 -28.98 -15.95
CA GLU A 319 -15.06 -29.49 -15.81
C GLU A 319 -15.22 -30.71 -16.70
N THR A 320 -15.29 -31.88 -16.12
CA THR A 320 -15.93 -32.99 -16.78
C THR A 320 -17.42 -32.78 -16.59
N CYS A 321 -18.10 -32.18 -17.57
CA CYS A 321 -19.52 -32.25 -17.71
C CYS A 321 -19.89 -33.75 -17.80
N ALA A 322 -20.39 -34.31 -16.72
CA ALA A 322 -21.20 -35.51 -16.79
C ALA A 322 -22.62 -35.01 -17.12
N ASP A 323 -23.07 -35.37 -18.30
CA ASP A 323 -24.39 -35.06 -18.82
C ASP A 323 -25.48 -35.27 -17.76
N LEU A 324 -26.31 -34.26 -17.61
CA LEU A 324 -27.64 -34.36 -17.11
C LEU A 324 -28.55 -34.97 -18.20
#